data_b1486e23c70350619f21bc94f78838e6
#
_entry.id   b1486e23c70350619f21bc94f78838e6
#
_cell.length_a   1.000
_cell.length_b   1.000
_cell.length_c   1.000
_cell.angle_alpha   90.00
_cell.angle_beta   90.00
_cell.angle_gamma   90.00
#
_symmetry.space_group_name_H-M   'P 1'
#
loop_
_entity.id
_entity.type
_entity.pdbx_description
1 polymer ?
#
loop_
_entity_poly.entity_id
_entity_poly.type
_entity_poly.pdbx_seq_one_letter_code
_entity_poly.pdbx_strand_id
1 'polypeptide(L)'
;MNFLETMIGKIRNSIAHIGEIVLFGYQSVILTFATPYRYNEIIRHMEFVGNQSVGIITLTSIFTGLALSFQVYLGFKLVNAVNLVGPTVALGITRELGPVLTGLIVSARAGGAMAARLGTMRVNEQMDALDVMGVNTKQYLIAPRIIAAALCMPLLTALFDFMAMFGSWILCTKIVGLDQAVFFEKIRQTVEVHHINEGLFKSFIFGIMFAVICTYQGFNTTGGAKGVG
;
A
#
# COMPACT_ATOMS: atom_id res chain seq x y z
N MET A 1 29.59 -32.28 1.06
CA MET A 1 28.18 -31.82 1.14
C MET A 1 27.93 -31.04 -0.14
N ASN A 2 27.12 -31.56 -1.06
CA ASN A 2 27.07 -31.11 -2.44
C ASN A 2 26.37 -29.74 -2.54
N PHE A 3 26.98 -28.80 -3.28
CA PHE A 3 26.40 -27.47 -3.59
C PHE A 3 24.93 -27.54 -4.02
N LEU A 4 24.57 -28.58 -4.78
CA LEU A 4 23.19 -28.85 -5.19
C LEU A 4 22.25 -29.13 -4.02
N GLU A 5 22.65 -29.92 -3.04
CA GLU A 5 21.82 -30.21 -1.84
C GLU A 5 21.57 -28.95 -0.99
N THR A 6 22.58 -28.10 -0.89
CA THR A 6 22.46 -26.82 -0.18
C THR A 6 21.52 -25.84 -0.94
N MET A 7 21.58 -25.81 -2.28
CA MET A 7 20.67 -25.01 -3.10
C MET A 7 19.22 -25.54 -3.01
N ILE A 8 19.03 -26.85 -3.16
CA ILE A 8 17.69 -27.47 -3.03
C ILE A 8 17.10 -27.21 -1.65
N GLY A 9 17.92 -27.33 -0.59
CA GLY A 9 17.51 -27.03 0.78
C GLY A 9 17.06 -25.57 0.96
N LYS A 10 17.81 -24.60 0.40
CA LYS A 10 17.43 -23.19 0.44
C LYS A 10 16.12 -22.92 -0.31
N ILE A 11 15.96 -23.49 -1.52
CA ILE A 11 14.73 -23.33 -2.31
C ILE A 11 13.53 -23.91 -1.57
N ARG A 12 13.67 -25.11 -1.02
CA ARG A 12 12.60 -25.74 -0.23
C ARG A 12 12.21 -24.90 0.97
N ASN A 13 13.18 -24.36 1.71
CA ASN A 13 12.91 -23.52 2.90
C ASN A 13 12.25 -22.19 2.50
N SER A 14 12.64 -21.59 1.36
CA SER A 14 11.98 -20.37 0.85
C SER A 14 10.53 -20.63 0.46
N ILE A 15 10.26 -21.76 -0.21
CA ILE A 15 8.88 -22.16 -0.56
C ILE A 15 8.05 -22.43 0.68
N ALA A 16 8.62 -23.13 1.68
CA ALA A 16 7.95 -23.39 2.95
C ALA A 16 7.60 -22.07 3.66
N HIS A 17 8.53 -21.13 3.72
CA HIS A 17 8.29 -19.80 4.34
C HIS A 17 7.19 -18.99 3.64
N ILE A 18 7.17 -19.01 2.30
CA ILE A 18 6.07 -18.39 1.53
C ILE A 18 4.74 -19.07 1.86
N GLY A 19 4.73 -20.41 1.94
CA GLY A 19 3.55 -21.19 2.34
C GLY A 19 3.02 -20.81 3.72
N GLU A 20 3.91 -20.61 4.69
CA GLU A 20 3.55 -20.15 6.05
C GLU A 20 2.90 -18.77 6.05
N ILE A 21 3.44 -17.82 5.27
CA ILE A 21 2.85 -16.46 5.11
C ILE A 21 1.45 -16.55 4.50
N VAL A 22 1.29 -17.37 3.46
CA VAL A 22 -0.02 -17.55 2.80
C VAL A 22 -1.04 -18.19 3.73
N LEU A 23 -0.67 -19.24 4.46
CA LEU A 23 -1.55 -19.89 5.43
C LEU A 23 -1.92 -18.95 6.59
N PHE A 24 -0.94 -18.19 7.11
CA PHE A 24 -1.18 -17.18 8.12
C PHE A 24 -2.14 -16.09 7.62
N GLY A 25 -1.93 -15.60 6.40
CA GLY A 25 -2.79 -14.62 5.75
C GLY A 25 -4.21 -15.13 5.57
N TYR A 26 -4.37 -16.36 5.05
CA TYR A 26 -5.67 -16.99 4.88
C TYR A 26 -6.43 -17.11 6.20
N GLN A 27 -5.77 -17.63 7.24
CA GLN A 27 -6.36 -17.74 8.59
C GLN A 27 -6.75 -16.35 9.14
N SER A 28 -5.87 -15.35 8.99
CA SER A 28 -6.09 -14.00 9.50
C SER A 28 -7.23 -13.29 8.78
N VAL A 29 -7.35 -13.47 7.45
CA VAL A 29 -8.45 -12.90 6.66
C VAL A 29 -9.78 -13.57 7.02
N ILE A 30 -9.83 -14.87 7.24
CA ILE A 30 -11.05 -15.55 7.70
C ILE A 30 -11.46 -15.04 9.09
N LEU A 31 -10.52 -14.90 10.02
CA LEU A 31 -10.77 -14.38 11.36
C LEU A 31 -11.26 -12.92 11.35
N THR A 32 -11.01 -12.18 10.28
CA THR A 32 -11.52 -10.82 10.07
C THR A 32 -13.06 -10.80 9.99
N PHE A 33 -13.68 -11.89 9.52
CA PHE A 33 -15.14 -12.01 9.43
C PHE A 33 -15.78 -12.67 10.69
N ALA A 34 -14.95 -13.09 11.66
CA ALA A 34 -15.45 -13.70 12.89
C ALA A 34 -15.76 -12.65 13.96
N THR A 35 -16.89 -12.82 14.65
CA THR A 35 -17.30 -12.00 15.80
C THR A 35 -16.49 -12.36 17.04
N PRO A 36 -16.19 -11.42 17.99
CA PRO A 36 -16.67 -10.04 18.09
C PRO A 36 -15.83 -9.03 17.31
N TYR A 37 -16.49 -8.07 16.65
CA TYR A 37 -15.80 -6.97 15.98
C TYR A 37 -15.36 -5.90 16.97
N ARG A 38 -14.09 -5.48 16.88
CA ARG A 38 -13.51 -4.46 17.75
C ARG A 38 -13.41 -3.12 17.01
N TYR A 39 -14.52 -2.44 16.87
CA TYR A 39 -14.62 -1.18 16.11
C TYR A 39 -13.61 -0.12 16.59
N ASN A 40 -13.41 0.02 17.90
CA ASN A 40 -12.47 1.00 18.43
C ASN A 40 -11.02 0.74 18.01
N GLU A 41 -10.60 -0.54 17.96
CA GLU A 41 -9.26 -0.90 17.48
C GLU A 41 -9.12 -0.72 15.97
N ILE A 42 -10.17 -1.00 15.20
CA ILE A 42 -10.18 -0.75 13.75
C ILE A 42 -10.00 0.75 13.50
N ILE A 43 -10.77 1.62 14.16
CA ILE A 43 -10.67 3.08 14.00
C ILE A 43 -9.27 3.57 14.38
N ARG A 44 -8.71 3.10 15.48
CA ARG A 44 -7.35 3.46 15.91
C ARG A 44 -6.29 3.05 14.89
N HIS A 45 -6.44 1.87 14.28
CA HIS A 45 -5.54 1.42 13.22
C HIS A 45 -5.79 2.17 11.90
N MET A 46 -7.02 2.57 11.59
CA MET A 46 -7.31 3.43 10.44
C MET A 46 -6.68 4.82 10.62
N GLU A 47 -6.73 5.40 11.80
CA GLU A 47 -6.03 6.65 12.10
C GLU A 47 -4.51 6.51 11.91
N PHE A 48 -3.95 5.42 12.43
CA PHE A 48 -2.52 5.15 12.32
C PHE A 48 -2.06 4.92 10.88
N VAL A 49 -2.79 4.12 10.08
CA VAL A 49 -2.44 3.84 8.68
C VAL A 49 -2.80 5.01 7.78
N GLY A 50 -4.01 5.55 7.94
CA GLY A 50 -4.59 6.59 7.10
C GLY A 50 -4.03 7.97 7.43
N ASN A 51 -4.54 8.57 8.50
CA ASN A 51 -4.29 9.99 8.82
C ASN A 51 -2.81 10.35 8.91
N GLN A 52 -2.02 9.52 9.55
CA GLN A 52 -0.57 9.76 9.68
C GLN A 52 0.21 9.58 8.37
N SER A 53 -0.37 8.98 7.31
CA SER A 53 0.28 8.86 5.99
C SER A 53 -0.11 9.98 5.02
N VAL A 54 -1.18 10.74 5.30
CA VAL A 54 -1.71 11.78 4.40
C VAL A 54 -0.63 12.78 4.00
N GLY A 55 0.16 13.28 4.96
CA GLY A 55 1.18 14.31 4.68
C GLY A 55 2.25 13.84 3.68
N ILE A 56 2.81 12.65 3.90
CA ILE A 56 3.85 12.12 3.02
C ILE A 56 3.27 11.75 1.65
N ILE A 57 2.06 11.19 1.60
CA ILE A 57 1.39 10.84 0.35
C ILE A 57 1.09 12.10 -0.46
N THR A 58 0.54 13.15 0.15
CA THR A 58 0.26 14.41 -0.53
C THR A 58 1.51 15.03 -1.13
N LEU A 59 2.58 15.09 -0.35
CA LEU A 59 3.84 15.66 -0.83
C LEU A 59 4.42 14.86 -2.00
N THR A 60 4.55 13.55 -1.81
CA THR A 60 5.14 12.66 -2.83
C THR A 60 4.30 12.58 -4.10
N SER A 61 2.97 12.60 -3.99
CA SER A 61 2.07 12.55 -5.16
C SER A 61 2.17 13.80 -6.03
N ILE A 62 2.22 15.00 -5.43
CA ILE A 62 2.40 16.25 -6.18
C ILE A 62 3.72 16.21 -6.97
N PHE A 63 4.82 15.84 -6.32
CA PHE A 63 6.10 15.74 -7.01
C PHE A 63 6.13 14.67 -8.08
N THR A 64 5.48 13.53 -7.84
CA THR A 64 5.34 12.47 -8.85
C THR A 64 4.55 12.95 -10.06
N GLY A 65 3.44 13.67 -9.84
CA GLY A 65 2.64 14.24 -10.90
C GLY A 65 3.41 15.28 -11.73
N LEU A 66 4.17 16.17 -11.08
CA LEU A 66 5.06 17.12 -11.75
C LEU A 66 6.13 16.41 -12.58
N ALA A 67 6.86 15.46 -11.97
CA ALA A 67 7.98 14.76 -12.62
C ALA A 67 7.50 13.92 -13.82
N LEU A 68 6.41 13.16 -13.64
CA LEU A 68 5.86 12.31 -14.69
C LEU A 68 5.35 13.17 -15.85
N SER A 69 4.64 14.25 -15.57
CA SER A 69 4.13 15.17 -16.62
C SER A 69 5.26 15.82 -17.39
N PHE A 70 6.33 16.22 -16.71
CA PHE A 70 7.50 16.79 -17.38
C PHE A 70 8.19 15.77 -18.30
N GLN A 71 8.36 14.53 -17.81
CA GLN A 71 8.98 13.46 -18.59
C GLN A 71 8.14 13.12 -19.84
N VAL A 72 6.83 12.98 -19.66
CA VAL A 72 5.89 12.69 -20.75
C VAL A 72 5.81 13.85 -21.74
N TYR A 73 5.82 15.10 -21.26
CA TYR A 73 5.87 16.29 -22.10
C TYR A 73 7.10 16.32 -23.02
N LEU A 74 8.28 16.03 -22.51
CA LEU A 74 9.50 15.98 -23.32
C LEU A 74 9.38 14.96 -24.44
N GLY A 75 8.80 13.80 -24.20
CA GLY A 75 8.56 12.78 -25.20
C GLY A 75 7.56 13.20 -26.27
N PHE A 76 6.39 13.72 -25.88
CA PHE A 76 5.35 14.14 -26.82
C PHE A 76 5.68 15.42 -27.60
N LYS A 77 6.55 16.27 -27.08
CA LYS A 77 7.06 17.44 -27.79
C LYS A 77 7.81 17.06 -29.07
N LEU A 78 8.53 15.95 -29.08
CA LEU A 78 9.29 15.47 -30.25
C LEU A 78 8.38 15.08 -31.42
N VAL A 79 7.16 14.64 -31.13
CA VAL A 79 6.18 14.21 -32.15
C VAL A 79 5.02 15.20 -32.34
N ASN A 80 5.13 16.43 -31.80
CA ASN A 80 4.10 17.46 -31.84
C ASN A 80 2.73 17.03 -31.28
N ALA A 81 2.69 16.08 -30.34
CA ALA A 81 1.47 15.54 -29.75
C ALA A 81 1.26 15.95 -28.29
N VAL A 82 1.60 17.18 -27.94
CA VAL A 82 1.63 17.69 -26.55
C VAL A 82 0.25 17.61 -25.86
N ASN A 83 -0.84 17.65 -26.61
CA ASN A 83 -2.20 17.52 -26.09
C ASN A 83 -2.50 16.13 -25.48
N LEU A 84 -1.66 15.11 -25.75
CA LEU A 84 -1.80 13.77 -25.19
C LEU A 84 -1.09 13.59 -23.83
N VAL A 85 -0.35 14.59 -23.37
CA VAL A 85 0.36 14.54 -22.08
C VAL A 85 -0.62 14.31 -20.93
N GLY A 86 -1.69 15.10 -20.83
CA GLY A 86 -2.69 14.99 -19.77
C GLY A 86 -3.32 13.60 -19.68
N PRO A 87 -3.92 13.08 -20.76
CA PRO A 87 -4.50 11.74 -20.79
C PRO A 87 -3.51 10.62 -20.43
N THR A 88 -2.31 10.65 -20.99
CA THR A 88 -1.29 9.61 -20.72
C THR A 88 -0.85 9.61 -19.27
N VAL A 89 -0.62 10.79 -18.69
CA VAL A 89 -0.26 10.93 -17.28
C VAL A 89 -1.42 10.47 -16.38
N ALA A 90 -2.65 10.86 -16.70
CA ALA A 90 -3.83 10.49 -15.94
C ALA A 90 -4.02 8.96 -15.90
N LEU A 91 -3.94 8.28 -17.04
CA LEU A 91 -4.03 6.83 -17.12
C LEU A 91 -2.87 6.14 -16.36
N GLY A 92 -1.64 6.63 -16.52
CA GLY A 92 -0.48 6.08 -15.84
C GLY A 92 -0.57 6.20 -14.32
N ILE A 93 -1.08 7.33 -13.81
CA ILE A 93 -1.28 7.54 -12.38
C ILE A 93 -2.40 6.64 -11.87
N THR A 94 -3.61 6.75 -12.42
CA THR A 94 -4.80 6.09 -11.86
C THR A 94 -4.74 4.57 -11.93
N ARG A 95 -4.14 3.99 -12.98
CA ARG A 95 -4.12 2.53 -13.16
C ARG A 95 -2.95 1.83 -12.50
N GLU A 96 -1.78 2.48 -12.49
CA GLU A 96 -0.53 1.79 -12.10
C GLU A 96 0.21 2.51 -10.97
N LEU A 97 0.64 3.75 -11.19
CA LEU A 97 1.53 4.45 -10.28
C LEU A 97 0.87 4.79 -8.94
N GLY A 98 -0.39 5.21 -8.96
CA GLY A 98 -1.15 5.52 -7.75
C GLY A 98 -1.18 4.36 -6.75
N PRO A 99 -1.74 3.20 -7.14
CA PRO A 99 -1.78 2.03 -6.26
C PRO A 99 -0.40 1.55 -5.80
N VAL A 100 0.57 1.48 -6.72
CA VAL A 100 1.91 0.95 -6.43
C VAL A 100 2.69 1.88 -5.50
N LEU A 101 2.76 3.18 -5.81
CA LEU A 101 3.52 4.14 -4.99
C LEU A 101 2.87 4.34 -3.62
N THR A 102 1.53 4.43 -3.55
CA THR A 102 0.82 4.49 -2.28
C THR A 102 1.12 3.25 -1.45
N GLY A 103 1.03 2.06 -2.06
CA GLY A 103 1.34 0.79 -1.41
C GLY A 103 2.75 0.74 -0.85
N LEU A 104 3.73 1.20 -1.62
CA LEU A 104 5.13 1.22 -1.22
C LEU A 104 5.39 2.21 -0.06
N ILE A 105 4.85 3.41 -0.14
CA ILE A 105 5.01 4.45 0.90
C ILE A 105 4.34 4.01 2.21
N VAL A 106 3.10 3.50 2.14
CA VAL A 106 2.36 3.07 3.32
C VAL A 106 3.00 1.83 3.95
N SER A 107 3.44 0.85 3.13
CA SER A 107 4.10 -0.35 3.67
C SER A 107 5.42 -0.01 4.35
N ALA A 108 6.22 0.89 3.80
CA ALA A 108 7.47 1.33 4.43
C ALA A 108 7.21 2.03 5.77
N ARG A 109 6.22 2.94 5.84
CA ARG A 109 5.95 3.71 7.06
C ARG A 109 5.10 2.94 8.07
N ALA A 110 3.89 2.54 7.67
CA ALA A 110 2.93 1.92 8.58
C ALA A 110 3.22 0.44 8.80
N GLY A 111 3.66 -0.27 7.76
CA GLY A 111 3.98 -1.68 7.83
C GLY A 111 5.16 -1.97 8.76
N GLY A 112 6.26 -1.24 8.61
CA GLY A 112 7.41 -1.36 9.51
C GLY A 112 7.06 -1.09 10.97
N ALA A 113 6.28 -0.02 11.22
CA ALA A 113 5.83 0.28 12.58
C ALA A 113 4.84 -0.75 13.15
N MET A 114 3.98 -1.36 12.30
CA MET A 114 3.12 -2.47 12.71
C MET A 114 3.94 -3.70 13.12
N ALA A 115 4.93 -4.08 12.30
CA ALA A 115 5.81 -5.20 12.57
C ALA A 115 6.60 -4.98 13.87
N ALA A 116 7.17 -3.79 14.06
CA ALA A 116 7.91 -3.44 15.27
C ALA A 116 7.04 -3.50 16.54
N ARG A 117 5.80 -2.97 16.49
CA ARG A 117 4.87 -3.04 17.64
C ARG A 117 4.51 -4.49 18.00
N LEU A 118 4.18 -5.32 17.00
CA LEU A 118 3.89 -6.74 17.25
C LEU A 118 5.12 -7.49 17.74
N GLY A 119 6.30 -7.22 17.15
CA GLY A 119 7.55 -7.81 17.59
C GLY A 119 7.89 -7.47 19.05
N THR A 120 7.67 -6.21 19.46
CA THR A 120 7.82 -5.82 20.87
C THR A 120 6.85 -6.55 21.79
N MET A 121 5.58 -6.69 21.37
CA MET A 121 4.60 -7.48 22.15
C MET A 121 5.00 -8.96 22.26
N ARG A 122 5.60 -9.52 21.21
CA ARG A 122 6.08 -10.91 21.21
C ARG A 122 7.27 -11.08 22.17
N VAL A 123 8.25 -10.20 22.09
CA VAL A 123 9.44 -10.22 22.95
C VAL A 123 9.10 -10.03 24.43
N ASN A 124 8.06 -9.23 24.73
CA ASN A 124 7.60 -8.97 26.10
C ASN A 124 6.54 -10.01 26.56
N GLU A 125 6.37 -11.14 25.86
CA GLU A 125 5.45 -12.24 26.19
C GLU A 125 3.96 -11.77 26.33
N GLN A 126 3.61 -10.59 25.83
CA GLN A 126 2.24 -10.07 25.92
C GLN A 126 1.25 -10.90 25.07
N MET A 127 1.74 -11.51 23.98
CA MET A 127 0.91 -12.39 23.17
C MET A 127 0.60 -13.70 23.89
N ASP A 128 1.58 -14.27 24.57
CA ASP A 128 1.43 -15.51 25.33
C ASP A 128 0.50 -15.28 26.53
N ALA A 129 0.55 -14.11 27.17
CA ALA A 129 -0.40 -13.71 28.21
C ALA A 129 -1.85 -13.65 27.68
N LEU A 130 -2.07 -13.16 26.45
CA LEU A 130 -3.40 -13.15 25.83
C LEU A 130 -3.91 -14.58 25.55
N ASP A 131 -3.03 -15.46 25.09
CA ASP A 131 -3.38 -16.88 24.81
C ASP A 131 -3.73 -17.62 26.12
N VAL A 132 -3.01 -17.37 27.20
CA VAL A 132 -3.33 -17.94 28.52
C VAL A 132 -4.70 -17.43 29.05
N MET A 133 -5.09 -16.20 28.72
CA MET A 133 -6.41 -15.67 29.05
C MET A 133 -7.53 -16.20 28.13
N GLY A 134 -7.24 -17.12 27.20
CA GLY A 134 -8.20 -17.71 26.27
C GLY A 134 -8.62 -16.77 25.13
N VAL A 135 -7.88 -15.68 24.89
CA VAL A 135 -8.14 -14.73 23.80
C VAL A 135 -7.43 -15.22 22.54
N ASN A 136 -8.13 -15.35 21.43
CA ASN A 136 -7.49 -15.64 20.15
C ASN A 136 -6.62 -14.44 19.70
N THR A 137 -5.31 -14.55 19.92
CA THR A 137 -4.33 -13.49 19.68
C THR A 137 -4.32 -13.00 18.24
N LYS A 138 -4.52 -13.91 17.27
CA LYS A 138 -4.62 -13.52 15.84
C LYS A 138 -5.85 -12.65 15.56
N GLN A 139 -7.01 -13.06 16.05
CA GLN A 139 -8.25 -12.29 15.88
C GLN A 139 -8.17 -10.94 16.60
N TYR A 140 -7.56 -10.93 17.78
CA TYR A 140 -7.45 -9.72 18.60
C TYR A 140 -6.51 -8.68 18.03
N LEU A 141 -5.32 -9.09 17.56
CA LEU A 141 -4.27 -8.17 17.14
C LEU A 141 -4.21 -7.97 15.63
N ILE A 142 -4.47 -9.01 14.82
CA ILE A 142 -4.20 -8.98 13.39
C ILE A 142 -5.43 -8.56 12.59
N ALA A 143 -6.60 -9.12 12.88
CA ALA A 143 -7.82 -8.83 12.12
C ALA A 143 -8.15 -7.31 12.04
N PRO A 144 -8.12 -6.51 13.12
CA PRO A 144 -8.38 -5.07 13.04
C PRO A 144 -7.38 -4.31 12.16
N ARG A 145 -6.11 -4.77 12.11
CA ARG A 145 -5.07 -4.17 11.28
C ARG A 145 -5.30 -4.43 9.80
N ILE A 146 -5.71 -5.65 9.44
CA ILE A 146 -6.03 -6.01 8.05
C ILE A 146 -7.24 -5.20 7.56
N ILE A 147 -8.31 -5.11 8.36
CA ILE A 147 -9.50 -4.31 8.00
C ILE A 147 -9.11 -2.84 7.78
N ALA A 148 -8.37 -2.27 8.73
CA ALA A 148 -7.95 -0.87 8.66
C ALA A 148 -7.09 -0.61 7.41
N ALA A 149 -6.13 -1.48 7.11
CA ALA A 149 -5.29 -1.36 5.93
C ALA A 149 -6.09 -1.48 4.63
N ALA A 150 -6.97 -2.49 4.53
CA ALA A 150 -7.82 -2.72 3.37
C ALA A 150 -8.73 -1.53 3.05
N LEU A 151 -9.27 -0.86 4.08
CA LEU A 151 -10.13 0.31 3.91
C LEU A 151 -9.35 1.60 3.65
N CYS A 152 -8.22 1.79 4.32
CA CYS A 152 -7.43 3.01 4.18
C CYS A 152 -6.68 3.09 2.86
N MET A 153 -6.22 1.97 2.31
CA MET A 153 -5.41 1.97 1.10
C MET A 153 -6.11 2.55 -0.12
N PRO A 154 -7.35 2.17 -0.46
CA PRO A 154 -8.07 2.80 -1.57
C PRO A 154 -8.27 4.32 -1.37
N LEU A 155 -8.56 4.76 -0.14
CA LEU A 155 -8.74 6.17 0.18
C LEU A 155 -7.44 6.97 0.00
N LEU A 156 -6.31 6.41 0.47
CA LEU A 156 -5.00 7.02 0.29
C LEU A 156 -4.55 7.05 -1.17
N THR A 157 -4.91 6.02 -1.96
CA THR A 157 -4.65 5.98 -3.40
C THR A 157 -5.49 7.02 -4.13
N ALA A 158 -6.77 7.17 -3.81
CA ALA A 158 -7.59 8.22 -4.38
C ALA A 158 -7.03 9.63 -4.07
N LEU A 159 -6.53 9.84 -2.86
CA LEU A 159 -5.84 11.07 -2.47
C LEU A 159 -4.55 11.26 -3.29
N PHE A 160 -3.75 10.19 -3.46
CA PHE A 160 -2.54 10.22 -4.28
C PHE A 160 -2.85 10.63 -5.72
N ASP A 161 -3.84 9.97 -6.34
CA ASP A 161 -4.23 10.23 -7.73
C ASP A 161 -4.69 11.67 -7.91
N PHE A 162 -5.53 12.18 -6.99
CA PHE A 162 -5.99 13.56 -7.01
C PHE A 162 -4.85 14.56 -6.91
N MET A 163 -3.94 14.38 -5.96
CA MET A 163 -2.82 15.30 -5.75
C MET A 163 -1.76 15.19 -6.85
N ALA A 164 -1.53 14.01 -7.41
CA ALA A 164 -0.64 13.83 -8.56
C ALA A 164 -1.21 14.49 -9.82
N MET A 165 -2.53 14.40 -10.06
CA MET A 165 -3.20 15.11 -11.14
C MET A 165 -3.16 16.63 -10.94
N PHE A 166 -3.25 17.11 -9.71
CA PHE A 166 -3.07 18.52 -9.38
C PHE A 166 -1.66 18.99 -9.73
N GLY A 167 -0.62 18.21 -9.39
CA GLY A 167 0.76 18.49 -9.80
C GLY A 167 0.92 18.51 -11.34
N SER A 168 0.34 17.54 -12.03
CA SER A 168 0.31 17.46 -13.49
C SER A 168 -0.34 18.70 -14.12
N TRP A 169 -1.48 19.12 -13.58
CA TRP A 169 -2.18 20.32 -14.04
C TRP A 169 -1.32 21.58 -13.90
N ILE A 170 -0.68 21.78 -12.76
CA ILE A 170 0.23 22.94 -12.55
C ILE A 170 1.31 22.96 -13.63
N LEU A 171 1.98 21.85 -13.87
CA LEU A 171 3.05 21.79 -14.86
C LEU A 171 2.52 22.05 -16.27
N CYS A 172 1.50 21.34 -16.70
CA CYS A 172 1.01 21.40 -18.07
C CYS A 172 0.41 22.76 -18.40
N THR A 173 -0.36 23.38 -17.49
CA THR A 173 -1.07 24.63 -17.79
C THR A 173 -0.28 25.88 -17.40
N LYS A 174 0.44 25.89 -16.27
CA LYS A 174 1.12 27.08 -15.75
C LYS A 174 2.56 27.20 -16.23
N ILE A 175 3.26 26.08 -16.43
CA ILE A 175 4.67 26.09 -16.81
C ILE A 175 4.82 25.89 -18.33
N VAL A 176 4.12 24.90 -18.89
CA VAL A 176 4.20 24.56 -20.32
C VAL A 176 3.30 25.45 -21.18
N GLY A 177 2.22 26.00 -20.58
CA GLY A 177 1.30 26.93 -21.30
C GLY A 177 0.25 26.21 -22.15
N LEU A 178 -0.07 24.95 -21.84
CA LEU A 178 -1.18 24.24 -22.49
C LEU A 178 -2.53 24.87 -22.13
N ASP A 179 -3.45 24.89 -23.08
CA ASP A 179 -4.81 25.33 -22.82
C ASP A 179 -5.49 24.43 -21.78
N GLN A 180 -6.00 25.05 -20.72
CA GLN A 180 -6.62 24.34 -19.60
C GLN A 180 -7.87 23.56 -20.03
N ALA A 181 -8.70 24.13 -20.93
CA ALA A 181 -9.91 23.47 -21.39
C ALA A 181 -9.58 22.20 -22.19
N VAL A 182 -8.59 22.30 -23.08
CA VAL A 182 -8.11 21.15 -23.86
C VAL A 182 -7.52 20.07 -22.95
N PHE A 183 -6.76 20.45 -21.92
CA PHE A 183 -6.17 19.51 -20.96
C PHE A 183 -7.25 18.68 -20.26
N PHE A 184 -8.25 19.31 -19.66
CA PHE A 184 -9.31 18.59 -18.95
C PHE A 184 -10.23 17.81 -19.87
N GLU A 185 -10.58 18.38 -21.05
CA GLU A 185 -11.44 17.69 -22.00
C GLU A 185 -10.82 16.39 -22.52
N LYS A 186 -9.52 16.41 -22.83
CA LYS A 186 -8.79 15.22 -23.27
C LYS A 186 -8.70 14.16 -22.17
N ILE A 187 -8.48 14.56 -20.92
CA ILE A 187 -8.49 13.62 -19.77
C ILE A 187 -9.88 12.99 -19.64
N ARG A 188 -10.96 13.80 -19.70
CA ARG A 188 -12.33 13.32 -19.57
C ARG A 188 -12.73 12.34 -20.67
N GLN A 189 -12.23 12.53 -21.88
CA GLN A 189 -12.47 11.63 -23.02
C GLN A 189 -11.72 10.30 -22.88
N THR A 190 -10.61 10.26 -22.14
CA THR A 190 -9.70 9.12 -22.11
C THR A 190 -9.80 8.32 -20.80
N VAL A 191 -10.00 9.01 -19.68
CA VAL A 191 -10.07 8.36 -18.35
C VAL A 191 -11.52 7.98 -18.05
N GLU A 192 -11.80 6.70 -18.14
CA GLU A 192 -13.09 6.13 -17.76
C GLU A 192 -13.12 5.78 -16.28
N VAL A 193 -14.32 5.71 -15.71
CA VAL A 193 -14.55 5.29 -14.31
C VAL A 193 -13.97 3.89 -14.04
N HIS A 194 -13.97 3.04 -15.08
CA HIS A 194 -13.38 1.69 -14.99
C HIS A 194 -11.89 1.73 -14.62
N HIS A 195 -11.11 2.63 -15.20
CA HIS A 195 -9.68 2.76 -14.90
C HIS A 195 -9.41 3.17 -13.46
N ILE A 196 -10.24 4.06 -12.90
CA ILE A 196 -10.15 4.47 -11.49
C ILE A 196 -10.49 3.28 -10.58
N ASN A 197 -11.56 2.54 -10.90
CA ASN A 197 -11.96 1.37 -10.12
C ASN A 197 -10.91 0.26 -10.15
N GLU A 198 -10.25 0.01 -11.28
CA GLU A 198 -9.12 -0.92 -11.38
C GLU A 198 -7.98 -0.54 -10.42
N GLY A 199 -7.59 0.75 -10.39
CA GLY A 199 -6.56 1.25 -9.49
C GLY A 199 -6.94 1.10 -8.02
N LEU A 200 -8.16 1.49 -7.65
CA LEU A 200 -8.65 1.35 -6.27
C LEU A 200 -8.75 -0.11 -5.83
N PHE A 201 -9.15 -1.01 -6.72
CA PHE A 201 -9.20 -2.45 -6.43
C PHE A 201 -7.79 -3.04 -6.24
N LYS A 202 -6.82 -2.66 -7.07
CA LYS A 202 -5.40 -3.02 -6.88
C LYS A 202 -4.90 -2.55 -5.52
N SER A 203 -5.21 -1.30 -5.14
CA SER A 203 -4.77 -0.75 -3.85
C SER A 203 -5.40 -1.46 -2.65
N PHE A 204 -6.67 -1.90 -2.77
CA PHE A 204 -7.33 -2.72 -1.76
C PHE A 204 -6.58 -4.04 -1.52
N ILE A 205 -6.22 -4.73 -2.60
CA ILE A 205 -5.44 -5.97 -2.52
C ILE A 205 -4.06 -5.71 -1.89
N PHE A 206 -3.36 -4.65 -2.32
CA PHE A 206 -2.09 -4.26 -1.72
C PHE A 206 -2.21 -3.95 -0.22
N GLY A 207 -3.33 -3.34 0.20
CA GLY A 207 -3.64 -3.10 1.61
C GLY A 207 -3.67 -4.38 2.43
N ILE A 208 -4.36 -5.39 1.94
CA ILE A 208 -4.42 -6.71 2.59
C ILE A 208 -3.03 -7.37 2.60
N MET A 209 -2.34 -7.37 1.46
CA MET A 209 -1.04 -8.02 1.32
C MET A 209 0.00 -7.44 2.27
N PHE A 210 0.18 -6.11 2.31
CA PHE A 210 1.17 -5.51 3.19
C PHE A 210 0.83 -5.73 4.67
N ALA A 211 -0.46 -5.64 5.04
CA ALA A 211 -0.89 -5.88 6.41
C ALA A 211 -0.60 -7.32 6.86
N VAL A 212 -0.88 -8.30 6.00
CA VAL A 212 -0.58 -9.71 6.27
C VAL A 212 0.92 -9.93 6.42
N ILE A 213 1.73 -9.43 5.48
CA ILE A 213 3.19 -9.63 5.51
C ILE A 213 3.81 -8.97 6.75
N CYS A 214 3.47 -7.70 7.03
CA CYS A 214 4.04 -6.96 8.15
C CYS A 214 3.59 -7.53 9.50
N THR A 215 2.33 -7.97 9.61
CA THR A 215 1.85 -8.62 10.83
C THR A 215 2.45 -10.00 11.03
N TYR A 216 2.66 -10.78 9.96
CA TYR A 216 3.36 -12.07 10.02
C TYR A 216 4.78 -11.91 10.56
N GLN A 217 5.54 -10.95 10.01
CA GLN A 217 6.92 -10.70 10.46
C GLN A 217 6.97 -10.28 11.93
N GLY A 218 6.09 -9.37 12.35
CA GLY A 218 6.03 -8.95 13.74
C GLY A 218 5.57 -10.06 14.70
N PHE A 219 4.61 -10.90 14.29
CA PHE A 219 4.08 -12.00 15.08
C PHE A 219 5.11 -13.12 15.30
N ASN A 220 5.93 -13.40 14.29
CA ASN A 220 6.96 -14.45 14.32
C ASN A 220 8.37 -13.91 14.65
N THR A 221 8.47 -12.71 15.22
CA THR A 221 9.77 -12.15 15.62
C THR A 221 10.42 -13.02 16.66
N THR A 222 11.70 -13.38 16.43
CA THR A 222 12.55 -14.15 17.33
C THR A 222 13.85 -13.38 17.61
N GLY A 223 14.55 -13.68 18.68
CA GLY A 223 15.86 -13.07 19.00
C GLY A 223 15.81 -11.79 19.84
N GLY A 224 14.68 -11.52 20.51
CA GLY A 224 14.56 -10.40 21.45
C GLY A 224 14.58 -9.03 20.77
N ALA A 225 15.12 -8.02 21.46
CA ALA A 225 15.15 -6.63 20.96
C ALA A 225 15.91 -6.46 19.63
N LYS A 226 16.89 -7.31 19.34
CA LYS A 226 17.64 -7.29 18.06
C LYS A 226 16.82 -7.83 16.89
N GLY A 227 15.84 -8.70 17.16
CA GLY A 227 14.97 -9.25 16.11
C GLY A 227 13.84 -8.31 15.72
N VAL A 228 13.58 -7.25 16.48
CA VAL A 228 12.54 -6.24 16.19
C VAL A 228 13.04 -5.15 15.23
N GLY A 229 14.33 -4.84 15.21
CA GLY A 229 15.00 -3.89 14.33
C GLY A 229 15.45 -4.49 13.02
#